data_702ef1c2c2f11fa7870c0c9286dbbec1
#
_entry.id   702ef1c2c2f11fa7870c0c9286dbbec1
#
_cell.length_a   1.000
_cell.length_b   1.000
_cell.length_c   1.000
_cell.angle_alpha   90.00
_cell.angle_beta   90.00
_cell.angle_gamma   90.00
#
_symmetry.space_group_name_H-M   'P 1'
#
loop_
_entity.id
_entity.type
_entity.pdbx_description
1 polymer ?
#
loop_
_entity_poly.entity_id
_entity_poly.type
_entity_poly.pdbx_seq_one_letter_code
_entity_poly.pdbx_strand_id
1 'polypeptide(L)'
;MTYWEKIKYGLNTSKDYSNVDVDGDGIPCDWEDKYGYNPVVPEEHIHLDPDEDGLDNIEEWETSRWLSDPFAQDIFIEVDFMKAKYPWQEDYTLPKESQYMICDAFIKHNITVHFDDGSMGGGGDLIPYDKGMDSNDLMAARMKYFLRGDPNYWRKGVFHYAIICSQIEWYWRPAGGRMFYRDSFVVGAQYVRNWLWSIRLQGSNYITAMASVFMHELGHNLGLMEFEGIDNESTRFPWQRGYWIWAPYESCMNYRYVFKLVDYSNGDDEEYDQNDWAKLDLRRFDEDWWR
;
A
#
# COMPACT_ATOMS: atom_id res chain seq x y z
N MET A 1 -2.73 -30.11 10.35
CA MET A 1 -1.71 -31.03 10.94
C MET A 1 -1.94 -32.46 10.54
N THR A 2 -0.89 -33.19 10.16
CA THR A 2 -0.90 -34.63 9.84
C THR A 2 -0.94 -35.49 11.11
N TYR A 3 -1.18 -36.82 10.91
CA TYR A 3 -1.14 -37.79 12.01
C TYR A 3 0.24 -37.79 12.75
N TRP A 4 1.35 -37.67 12.02
CA TRP A 4 2.70 -37.72 12.59
C TRP A 4 3.07 -36.44 13.31
N GLU A 5 2.63 -35.28 12.84
CA GLU A 5 2.79 -33.99 13.53
C GLU A 5 2.05 -33.99 14.86
N LYS A 6 0.81 -34.48 14.92
CA LYS A 6 0.07 -34.66 16.18
C LYS A 6 0.80 -35.53 17.19
N ILE A 7 1.43 -36.66 16.73
CA ILE A 7 2.24 -37.50 17.61
C ILE A 7 3.49 -36.75 18.10
N LYS A 8 4.17 -36.02 17.22
CA LYS A 8 5.36 -35.20 17.55
C LYS A 8 5.08 -34.27 18.73
N TYR A 9 3.91 -33.67 18.76
CA TYR A 9 3.51 -32.71 19.79
C TYR A 9 2.68 -33.33 20.93
N GLY A 10 2.46 -34.64 20.97
CA GLY A 10 1.67 -35.31 21.99
C GLY A 10 0.15 -35.04 21.92
N LEU A 11 -0.32 -34.60 20.76
CA LEU A 11 -1.73 -34.25 20.54
C LEU A 11 -2.58 -35.49 20.20
N ASN A 12 -3.90 -35.39 20.44
CA ASN A 12 -4.85 -36.45 20.10
C ASN A 12 -4.98 -36.58 18.58
N THR A 13 -4.53 -37.74 18.03
CA THR A 13 -4.49 -37.99 16.58
C THR A 13 -5.86 -38.00 15.91
N SER A 14 -6.94 -38.22 16.68
CA SER A 14 -8.33 -38.26 16.17
C SER A 14 -9.00 -36.90 16.16
N LYS A 15 -8.37 -35.84 16.75
CA LYS A 15 -8.95 -34.49 16.83
C LYS A 15 -8.46 -33.65 15.65
N ASP A 16 -9.31 -32.75 15.17
CA ASP A 16 -8.92 -31.70 14.23
C ASP A 16 -8.37 -30.49 15.03
N TYR A 17 -7.24 -29.94 14.57
CA TYR A 17 -6.56 -28.79 15.20
C TYR A 17 -6.43 -27.60 14.24
N SER A 18 -7.13 -27.61 13.12
CA SER A 18 -7.00 -26.58 12.07
C SER A 18 -7.35 -25.16 12.52
N ASN A 19 -8.07 -25.00 13.63
CA ASN A 19 -8.43 -23.71 14.19
C ASN A 19 -8.41 -23.80 15.74
N VAL A 20 -7.53 -24.60 16.29
CA VAL A 20 -7.43 -24.82 17.74
C VAL A 20 -6.08 -24.30 18.21
N ASP A 21 -6.12 -23.31 19.04
CA ASP A 21 -5.01 -22.85 19.84
C ASP A 21 -4.94 -23.72 21.10
N VAL A 22 -3.87 -24.47 21.30
CA VAL A 22 -3.71 -25.41 22.42
C VAL A 22 -2.96 -24.81 23.59
N ASP A 23 -2.00 -23.96 23.32
CA ASP A 23 -1.15 -23.35 24.35
C ASP A 23 -1.65 -21.97 24.81
N GLY A 24 -2.55 -21.36 24.05
CA GLY A 24 -3.26 -20.13 24.41
C GLY A 24 -2.52 -18.85 24.06
N ASP A 25 -1.64 -18.89 23.08
CA ASP A 25 -0.88 -17.70 22.63
C ASP A 25 -1.63 -16.86 21.59
N GLY A 26 -2.71 -17.37 21.00
CA GLY A 26 -3.59 -16.67 20.06
C GLY A 26 -3.47 -17.16 18.62
N ILE A 27 -2.51 -18.03 18.31
CA ILE A 27 -2.29 -18.59 16.99
C ILE A 27 -2.69 -20.08 16.97
N PRO A 28 -3.41 -20.58 15.94
CA PRO A 28 -3.80 -21.99 15.87
C PRO A 28 -2.63 -22.92 15.54
N CYS A 29 -2.66 -24.11 16.12
CA CYS A 29 -1.63 -25.16 15.98
C CYS A 29 -1.25 -25.52 14.54
N ASP A 30 -2.17 -25.46 13.60
CA ASP A 30 -1.88 -25.81 12.20
C ASP A 30 -1.10 -24.72 11.47
N TRP A 31 -1.30 -23.45 11.83
CA TRP A 31 -0.49 -22.36 11.33
C TRP A 31 0.94 -22.42 11.90
N GLU A 32 1.06 -22.61 13.22
CA GLU A 32 2.35 -22.74 13.88
C GLU A 32 3.19 -23.90 13.33
N ASP A 33 2.57 -25.11 13.22
CA ASP A 33 3.24 -26.27 12.65
C ASP A 33 3.66 -26.06 11.19
N LYS A 34 2.82 -25.35 10.39
CA LYS A 34 3.13 -25.01 8.98
C LYS A 34 4.40 -24.18 8.88
N TYR A 35 4.58 -23.23 9.79
CA TYR A 35 5.70 -22.28 9.76
C TYR A 35 6.85 -22.65 10.71
N GLY A 36 6.75 -23.83 11.37
CA GLY A 36 7.84 -24.40 12.16
C GLY A 36 7.90 -23.96 13.62
N TYR A 37 6.86 -23.30 14.10
CA TYR A 37 6.67 -22.96 15.50
C TYR A 37 6.12 -24.13 16.32
N ASN A 38 6.13 -24.04 17.65
CA ASN A 38 5.71 -25.14 18.52
C ASN A 38 4.28 -24.95 19.03
N PRO A 39 3.28 -25.69 18.54
CA PRO A 39 1.84 -25.46 18.80
C PRO A 39 1.37 -25.92 20.19
N VAL A 40 2.25 -26.27 21.11
CA VAL A 40 1.89 -26.74 22.47
C VAL A 40 2.72 -26.04 23.57
N VAL A 41 3.49 -25.05 23.20
CA VAL A 41 4.31 -24.26 24.13
C VAL A 41 4.16 -22.79 23.76
N PRO A 42 3.50 -21.97 24.58
CA PRO A 42 3.40 -20.54 24.29
C PRO A 42 4.81 -19.97 24.16
N GLU A 43 5.17 -19.53 22.98
CA GLU A 43 6.46 -18.96 22.64
C GLU A 43 6.28 -17.46 22.37
N GLU A 44 7.37 -16.69 22.46
CA GLU A 44 7.35 -15.26 22.13
C GLU A 44 7.43 -15.04 20.59
N HIS A 45 6.99 -16.03 19.78
CA HIS A 45 7.05 -15.93 18.33
C HIS A 45 5.92 -15.06 17.75
N ILE A 46 4.85 -14.83 18.50
CA ILE A 46 3.66 -14.09 18.02
C ILE A 46 3.98 -12.65 17.56
N HIS A 47 5.02 -12.06 18.13
CA HIS A 47 5.49 -10.71 17.79
C HIS A 47 6.79 -10.70 16.97
N LEU A 48 7.18 -11.84 16.38
CA LEU A 48 8.28 -11.86 15.42
C LEU A 48 7.78 -11.41 14.05
N ASP A 49 8.60 -10.65 13.37
CA ASP A 49 8.47 -10.24 11.97
C ASP A 49 9.71 -10.79 11.23
N PRO A 50 9.65 -12.03 10.69
CA PRO A 50 10.84 -12.70 10.17
C PRO A 50 11.32 -12.20 8.80
N ASP A 51 10.43 -11.61 8.00
CA ASP A 51 10.72 -11.08 6.66
C ASP A 51 10.84 -9.56 6.62
N GLU A 52 10.61 -8.92 7.77
CA GLU A 52 10.77 -7.48 7.99
C GLU A 52 9.83 -6.61 7.14
N ASP A 53 8.58 -7.05 6.96
CA ASP A 53 7.56 -6.31 6.22
C ASP A 53 6.64 -5.44 7.10
N GLY A 54 6.77 -5.57 8.43
CA GLY A 54 6.00 -4.82 9.42
C GLY A 54 4.77 -5.53 9.93
N LEU A 55 4.54 -6.78 9.49
CA LEU A 55 3.52 -7.65 10.05
C LEU A 55 4.16 -8.66 11.01
N ASP A 56 3.70 -8.71 12.24
CA ASP A 56 4.13 -9.76 13.15
C ASP A 56 3.34 -11.07 12.92
N ASN A 57 3.81 -12.17 13.48
CA ASN A 57 3.22 -13.49 13.23
C ASN A 57 1.72 -13.59 13.54
N ILE A 58 1.19 -12.82 14.50
CA ILE A 58 -0.24 -12.81 14.78
C ILE A 58 -1.02 -12.06 13.70
N GLU A 59 -0.47 -10.97 13.18
CA GLU A 59 -1.05 -10.20 12.06
C GLU A 59 -0.98 -11.02 10.77
N GLU A 60 0.11 -11.76 10.55
CA GLU A 60 0.27 -12.74 9.47
C GLU A 60 -0.77 -13.85 9.55
N TRP A 61 -1.04 -14.36 10.75
CA TRP A 61 -2.11 -15.33 10.91
C TRP A 61 -3.49 -14.73 10.61
N GLU A 62 -3.78 -13.53 11.10
CA GLU A 62 -5.04 -12.84 10.86
C GLU A 62 -5.27 -12.55 9.36
N THR A 63 -4.20 -12.25 8.63
CA THR A 63 -4.21 -11.97 7.18
C THR A 63 -3.99 -13.21 6.31
N SER A 64 -3.67 -14.37 6.88
CA SER A 64 -3.37 -15.62 6.15
C SER A 64 -4.50 -16.11 5.23
N ARG A 65 -5.75 -15.76 5.54
CA ARG A 65 -6.92 -16.00 4.66
C ARG A 65 -6.81 -15.27 3.32
N TRP A 66 -5.95 -14.27 3.23
CA TRP A 66 -5.62 -13.52 2.02
C TRP A 66 -4.22 -13.81 1.52
N LEU A 67 -3.64 -14.94 1.99
CA LEU A 67 -2.38 -15.53 1.52
C LEU A 67 -1.11 -14.84 2.01
N SER A 68 -1.16 -14.12 3.12
CA SER A 68 0.08 -13.65 3.74
C SER A 68 0.94 -14.82 4.24
N ASP A 69 2.24 -14.60 4.29
CA ASP A 69 3.24 -15.62 4.64
C ASP A 69 4.38 -14.98 5.45
N PRO A 70 4.62 -15.38 6.70
CA PRO A 70 5.59 -14.74 7.60
C PRO A 70 7.06 -14.80 7.15
N PHE A 71 7.32 -15.35 5.97
CA PHE A 71 8.66 -15.43 5.36
C PHE A 71 8.70 -14.82 3.95
N ALA A 72 7.65 -14.09 3.53
CA ALA A 72 7.56 -13.47 2.20
C ALA A 72 6.84 -12.14 2.29
N GLN A 73 7.54 -11.05 2.10
CA GLN A 73 7.07 -9.68 2.30
C GLN A 73 5.74 -9.38 1.62
N ASP A 74 4.78 -8.89 2.39
CA ASP A 74 3.43 -8.54 2.00
C ASP A 74 3.13 -7.05 2.24
N ILE A 75 2.33 -6.44 1.40
CA ILE A 75 1.78 -5.10 1.60
C ILE A 75 0.27 -5.16 1.42
N PHE A 76 -0.47 -4.84 2.46
CA PHE A 76 -1.92 -4.75 2.41
C PHE A 76 -2.37 -3.30 2.19
N ILE A 77 -3.28 -3.07 1.24
CA ILE A 77 -3.79 -1.74 0.91
C ILE A 77 -5.30 -1.76 0.84
N GLU A 78 -5.96 -1.08 1.78
CA GLU A 78 -7.39 -0.82 1.73
C GLU A 78 -7.66 0.40 0.83
N VAL A 79 -8.55 0.25 -0.15
CA VAL A 79 -8.84 1.31 -1.13
C VAL A 79 -10.33 1.66 -1.11
N ASP A 80 -10.63 2.92 -0.83
CA ASP A 80 -11.98 3.47 -0.89
C ASP A 80 -12.16 4.45 -2.05
N PHE A 81 -13.40 4.61 -2.47
CA PHE A 81 -13.77 5.30 -3.69
C PHE A 81 -14.74 6.45 -3.44
N MET A 82 -14.52 7.58 -4.09
CA MET A 82 -15.48 8.66 -4.04
C MET A 82 -16.58 8.48 -5.09
N LYS A 83 -17.83 8.68 -4.70
CA LYS A 83 -18.97 8.72 -5.62
C LYS A 83 -18.81 9.82 -6.66
N ALA A 84 -19.31 9.55 -7.85
CA ALA A 84 -19.44 10.55 -8.89
C ALA A 84 -20.39 11.68 -8.46
N LYS A 85 -20.14 12.87 -9.01
CA LYS A 85 -21.01 14.04 -8.76
C LYS A 85 -22.45 13.82 -9.27
N TYR A 86 -22.61 13.12 -10.37
CA TYR A 86 -23.89 12.90 -11.03
C TYR A 86 -24.15 11.42 -11.25
N PRO A 87 -25.42 10.95 -11.15
CA PRO A 87 -25.78 9.52 -11.23
C PRO A 87 -25.44 8.83 -12.57
N TRP A 88 -25.17 9.59 -13.63
CA TRP A 88 -24.80 9.07 -14.94
C TRP A 88 -23.29 9.04 -15.18
N GLN A 89 -22.48 9.43 -14.22
CA GLN A 89 -21.02 9.34 -14.24
C GLN A 89 -20.58 8.12 -13.46
N GLU A 90 -19.44 7.56 -13.84
CA GLU A 90 -18.77 6.52 -13.08
C GLU A 90 -18.11 7.11 -11.83
N ASP A 91 -18.14 6.34 -10.74
CA ASP A 91 -17.45 6.70 -9.51
C ASP A 91 -15.93 6.80 -9.73
N TYR A 92 -15.24 7.48 -8.84
CA TYR A 92 -13.79 7.65 -8.91
C TYR A 92 -13.13 6.41 -8.34
N THR A 93 -12.68 5.49 -9.19
CA THR A 93 -12.12 4.21 -8.79
C THR A 93 -10.67 4.06 -9.28
N LEU A 94 -9.93 3.13 -8.66
CA LEU A 94 -8.65 2.65 -9.18
C LEU A 94 -8.92 1.51 -10.17
N PRO A 95 -8.60 1.65 -11.47
CA PRO A 95 -8.79 0.57 -12.45
C PRO A 95 -8.08 -0.71 -12.01
N LYS A 96 -8.70 -1.88 -12.25
CA LYS A 96 -8.07 -3.17 -11.93
C LYS A 96 -6.75 -3.38 -12.67
N GLU A 97 -6.66 -2.92 -13.89
CA GLU A 97 -5.42 -2.96 -14.67
C GLU A 97 -4.32 -2.12 -14.01
N SER A 98 -4.68 -0.99 -13.36
CA SER A 98 -3.71 -0.20 -12.59
C SER A 98 -3.22 -0.97 -11.36
N GLN A 99 -4.10 -1.70 -10.65
CA GLN A 99 -3.72 -2.56 -9.54
C GLN A 99 -2.75 -3.65 -10.01
N TYR A 100 -3.05 -4.32 -11.14
CA TYR A 100 -2.14 -5.35 -11.71
C TYR A 100 -0.77 -4.79 -12.07
N MET A 101 -0.69 -3.58 -12.64
CA MET A 101 0.60 -2.96 -12.96
C MET A 101 1.44 -2.70 -11.70
N ILE A 102 0.81 -2.30 -10.59
CA ILE A 102 1.48 -2.09 -9.30
C ILE A 102 1.96 -3.44 -8.75
N CYS A 103 1.09 -4.46 -8.70
CA CYS A 103 1.49 -5.81 -8.27
C CYS A 103 2.66 -6.35 -9.11
N ASP A 104 2.63 -6.16 -10.43
CA ASP A 104 3.70 -6.59 -11.34
C ASP A 104 5.05 -5.88 -11.07
N ALA A 105 5.02 -4.64 -10.58
CA ALA A 105 6.25 -3.94 -10.20
C ALA A 105 6.84 -4.52 -8.90
N PHE A 106 6.02 -4.69 -7.86
CA PHE A 106 6.46 -5.17 -6.55
C PHE A 106 6.89 -6.64 -6.55
N ILE A 107 6.19 -7.52 -7.27
CA ILE A 107 6.51 -8.95 -7.31
C ILE A 107 7.90 -9.25 -7.91
N LYS A 108 8.44 -8.39 -8.75
CA LYS A 108 9.81 -8.49 -9.27
C LYS A 108 10.86 -8.33 -8.17
N HIS A 109 10.46 -7.71 -7.05
CA HIS A 109 11.27 -7.48 -5.87
C HIS A 109 10.88 -8.39 -4.70
N ASN A 110 10.13 -9.47 -4.97
CA ASN A 110 9.63 -10.45 -4.01
C ASN A 110 8.71 -9.86 -2.93
N ILE A 111 7.99 -8.80 -3.25
CA ILE A 111 6.98 -8.19 -2.38
C ILE A 111 5.60 -8.44 -3.00
N THR A 112 4.68 -9.00 -2.24
CA THR A 112 3.29 -9.22 -2.66
C THR A 112 2.40 -8.06 -2.23
N VAL A 113 1.64 -7.47 -3.15
CA VAL A 113 0.70 -6.39 -2.84
C VAL A 113 -0.72 -6.92 -2.90
N HIS A 114 -1.45 -6.74 -1.80
CA HIS A 114 -2.84 -7.15 -1.62
C HIS A 114 -3.76 -5.93 -1.63
N PHE A 115 -4.66 -5.86 -2.61
CA PHE A 115 -5.64 -4.79 -2.70
C PHE A 115 -6.99 -5.21 -2.10
N ASP A 116 -7.41 -4.53 -1.01
CA ASP A 116 -8.79 -4.60 -0.53
C ASP A 116 -9.61 -3.43 -1.09
N ASP A 117 -10.32 -3.69 -2.16
CA ASP A 117 -11.33 -2.78 -2.73
C ASP A 117 -12.76 -3.30 -2.50
N GLY A 118 -12.95 -4.00 -1.37
CA GLY A 118 -14.18 -4.65 -0.92
C GLY A 118 -14.09 -6.17 -0.80
N SER A 119 -13.01 -6.80 -1.31
CA SER A 119 -12.86 -8.27 -1.31
C SER A 119 -12.37 -8.83 0.02
N MET A 120 -11.72 -8.01 0.86
CA MET A 120 -11.18 -8.42 2.17
C MET A 120 -12.00 -7.89 3.36
N GLY A 121 -13.17 -7.29 3.08
CA GLY A 121 -14.14 -6.88 4.10
C GLY A 121 -13.90 -5.50 4.72
N GLY A 122 -13.01 -4.69 4.14
CA GLY A 122 -12.72 -3.31 4.53
C GLY A 122 -13.01 -2.33 3.41
N GLY A 123 -12.19 -2.31 2.37
CA GLY A 123 -12.24 -1.34 1.29
C GLY A 123 -13.49 -1.40 0.41
N GLY A 124 -13.50 -0.55 -0.60
CA GLY A 124 -14.61 -0.41 -1.54
C GLY A 124 -15.75 0.44 -1.01
N ASP A 125 -15.59 1.10 0.13
CA ASP A 125 -16.57 2.03 0.65
C ASP A 125 -16.74 3.24 -0.28
N LEU A 126 -17.99 3.68 -0.47
CA LEU A 126 -18.32 4.81 -1.31
C LEU A 126 -18.40 6.10 -0.48
N ILE A 127 -17.32 6.85 -0.48
CA ILE A 127 -17.25 8.18 0.13
C ILE A 127 -18.18 9.15 -0.64
N PRO A 128 -19.00 9.95 0.01
CA PRO A 128 -19.83 10.96 -0.67
C PRO A 128 -18.99 11.89 -1.54
N TYR A 129 -19.57 12.33 -2.69
CA TYR A 129 -18.89 13.26 -3.56
C TYR A 129 -18.49 14.55 -2.82
N ASP A 130 -17.22 14.90 -2.97
CA ASP A 130 -16.68 16.21 -2.66
C ASP A 130 -15.97 16.77 -3.89
N LYS A 131 -16.03 18.08 -4.09
CA LYS A 131 -15.35 18.73 -5.22
C LYS A 131 -13.84 18.73 -5.04
N GLY A 132 -13.36 18.83 -3.79
CA GLY A 132 -11.96 18.83 -3.45
C GLY A 132 -11.77 18.55 -1.96
N MET A 133 -11.24 17.37 -1.63
CA MET A 133 -10.99 16.99 -0.24
C MET A 133 -9.83 17.79 0.35
N ASP A 134 -10.05 18.43 1.47
CA ASP A 134 -9.00 19.05 2.26
C ASP A 134 -8.44 18.08 3.33
N SER A 135 -7.49 18.55 4.15
CA SER A 135 -6.88 17.70 5.19
C SER A 135 -7.88 17.22 6.25
N ASN A 136 -8.92 18.00 6.56
CA ASN A 136 -9.91 17.62 7.55
C ASN A 136 -10.86 16.55 6.98
N ASP A 137 -11.24 16.69 5.71
CA ASP A 137 -12.07 15.71 5.01
C ASP A 137 -11.35 14.36 4.91
N LEU A 138 -10.05 14.36 4.59
CA LEU A 138 -9.21 13.16 4.50
C LEU A 138 -9.08 12.47 5.86
N MET A 139 -8.82 13.21 6.93
CA MET A 139 -8.75 12.66 8.29
C MET A 139 -10.09 12.15 8.79
N ALA A 140 -11.19 12.83 8.45
CA ALA A 140 -12.54 12.38 8.78
C ALA A 140 -12.91 11.10 8.01
N ALA A 141 -12.55 11.01 6.73
CA ALA A 141 -12.73 9.80 5.92
C ALA A 141 -11.92 8.63 6.49
N ARG A 142 -10.64 8.84 6.81
CA ARG A 142 -9.80 7.83 7.46
C ARG A 142 -10.43 7.30 8.76
N MET A 143 -10.84 8.19 9.66
CA MET A 143 -11.46 7.79 10.92
C MET A 143 -12.76 7.01 10.69
N LYS A 144 -13.58 7.41 9.73
CA LYS A 144 -14.90 6.82 9.50
C LYS A 144 -14.84 5.51 8.72
N TYR A 145 -14.08 5.46 7.63
CA TYR A 145 -14.10 4.36 6.67
C TYR A 145 -13.00 3.34 6.94
N PHE A 146 -11.77 3.77 7.15
CA PHE A 146 -10.65 2.87 7.46
C PHE A 146 -10.67 2.39 8.91
N LEU A 147 -10.74 3.30 9.86
CA LEU A 147 -10.70 2.98 11.30
C LEU A 147 -12.08 2.64 11.90
N ARG A 148 -13.15 2.66 11.11
CA ARG A 148 -14.53 2.31 11.56
C ARG A 148 -15.00 3.08 12.82
N GLY A 149 -14.41 4.24 13.10
CA GLY A 149 -14.68 5.06 14.28
C GLY A 149 -13.85 4.68 15.51
N ASP A 150 -13.00 3.66 15.44
CA ASP A 150 -12.11 3.23 16.50
C ASP A 150 -10.64 3.53 16.12
N PRO A 151 -9.94 4.43 16.82
CA PRO A 151 -8.54 4.76 16.53
C PRO A 151 -7.56 3.57 16.74
N ASN A 152 -8.01 2.48 17.39
CA ASN A 152 -7.26 1.25 17.59
C ASN A 152 -7.81 0.08 16.76
N TYR A 153 -8.54 0.38 15.70
CA TYR A 153 -9.05 -0.66 14.82
C TYR A 153 -7.89 -1.52 14.27
N TRP A 154 -8.05 -2.84 14.27
CA TRP A 154 -7.00 -3.82 14.03
C TRP A 154 -6.24 -3.64 12.70
N ARG A 155 -6.87 -3.04 11.67
CA ARG A 155 -6.21 -2.77 10.38
C ARG A 155 -5.15 -1.66 10.43
N LYS A 156 -5.19 -0.85 11.48
CA LYS A 156 -4.15 0.17 11.70
C LYS A 156 -2.83 -0.52 12.04
N GLY A 157 -1.80 -0.26 11.27
CA GLY A 157 -0.51 -0.94 11.38
C GLY A 157 -0.35 -2.16 10.47
N VAL A 158 -1.46 -2.69 9.97
CA VAL A 158 -1.49 -3.85 9.05
C VAL A 158 -1.78 -3.42 7.61
N PHE A 159 -2.66 -2.44 7.42
CA PHE A 159 -3.06 -1.94 6.10
C PHE A 159 -2.61 -0.51 5.87
N HIS A 160 -2.11 -0.22 4.68
CA HIS A 160 -2.13 1.14 4.15
C HIS A 160 -3.53 1.50 3.71
N TYR A 161 -3.89 2.78 3.80
CA TYR A 161 -5.20 3.27 3.40
C TYR A 161 -5.11 4.25 2.23
N ALA A 162 -5.82 3.96 1.15
CA ALA A 162 -5.86 4.77 -0.05
C ALA A 162 -7.26 5.28 -0.35
N ILE A 163 -7.40 6.57 -0.67
CA ILE A 163 -8.65 7.17 -1.15
C ILE A 163 -8.50 7.57 -2.60
N ILE A 164 -9.43 7.12 -3.46
CA ILE A 164 -9.52 7.62 -4.83
C ILE A 164 -10.66 8.64 -4.90
N CYS A 165 -10.31 9.92 -5.04
CA CYS A 165 -11.27 11.02 -5.02
C CYS A 165 -11.30 11.81 -6.35
N SER A 166 -12.19 12.80 -6.42
CA SER A 166 -12.28 13.70 -7.57
C SER A 166 -11.03 14.58 -7.68
N GLN A 167 -10.79 15.38 -6.66
CA GLN A 167 -9.65 16.30 -6.56
C GLN A 167 -9.25 16.47 -5.08
N ILE A 168 -7.99 16.89 -4.90
CA ILE A 168 -7.42 17.19 -3.60
C ILE A 168 -7.22 18.71 -3.53
N GLU A 169 -7.69 19.36 -2.47
CA GLU A 169 -7.39 20.76 -2.20
C GLU A 169 -6.11 20.86 -1.34
N TRP A 170 -5.03 21.38 -1.97
CA TRP A 170 -3.77 21.60 -1.30
C TRP A 170 -3.34 23.06 -1.43
N TYR A 171 -3.39 23.80 -0.33
CA TYR A 171 -3.05 25.21 -0.20
C TYR A 171 -3.71 26.13 -1.25
N TRP A 172 -3.88 26.02 -2.37
CA TRP A 172 -4.42 26.85 -3.45
C TRP A 172 -4.34 26.17 -4.82
N ARG A 173 -3.84 24.92 -4.85
CA ARG A 173 -3.65 24.19 -6.10
C ARG A 173 -4.17 22.77 -5.96
N PRO A 174 -4.84 22.23 -6.97
CA PRO A 174 -5.17 20.82 -6.99
C PRO A 174 -3.89 19.98 -7.15
N ALA A 175 -3.83 18.84 -6.47
CA ALA A 175 -2.75 17.86 -6.57
C ALA A 175 -3.23 16.57 -7.22
N GLY A 176 -2.31 15.80 -7.82
CA GLY A 176 -2.57 14.48 -8.39
C GLY A 176 -2.70 13.40 -7.34
N GLY A 177 -1.91 13.52 -6.29
CA GLY A 177 -1.92 12.64 -5.12
C GLY A 177 -1.33 13.36 -3.93
N ARG A 178 -1.39 12.71 -2.77
CA ARG A 178 -0.80 13.19 -1.53
C ARG A 178 -0.83 12.13 -0.44
N MET A 179 0.29 11.87 0.20
CA MET A 179 0.32 11.26 1.52
C MET A 179 -0.24 12.25 2.55
N PHE A 180 -1.23 11.86 3.36
CA PHE A 180 -1.82 12.73 4.38
C PHE A 180 -1.72 12.19 5.81
N TYR A 181 -1.36 10.92 5.93
CA TYR A 181 -0.99 10.27 7.18
C TYR A 181 0.09 9.21 6.88
N ARG A 182 0.72 8.61 7.91
CA ARG A 182 1.80 7.63 7.72
C ARG A 182 1.38 6.42 6.91
N ASP A 183 0.20 5.90 7.23
CA ASP A 183 -0.41 4.74 6.59
C ASP A 183 -1.39 5.14 5.49
N SER A 184 -1.56 6.44 5.18
CA SER A 184 -2.69 6.87 4.37
C SER A 184 -2.32 7.92 3.31
N PHE A 185 -2.84 7.71 2.10
CA PHE A 185 -2.66 8.62 0.99
C PHE A 185 -3.94 8.76 0.13
N VAL A 186 -3.97 9.72 -0.76
CA VAL A 186 -5.10 10.01 -1.64
C VAL A 186 -4.66 10.27 -3.05
N VAL A 187 -5.44 9.82 -4.03
CA VAL A 187 -5.23 10.07 -5.47
C VAL A 187 -6.42 10.80 -6.07
N GLY A 188 -6.16 11.93 -6.70
CA GLY A 188 -7.16 12.77 -7.37
C GLY A 188 -7.42 12.34 -8.82
N ALA A 189 -8.33 11.39 -9.03
CA ALA A 189 -8.59 10.79 -10.33
C ALA A 189 -9.01 11.79 -11.41
N GLN A 190 -9.80 12.83 -11.07
CA GLN A 190 -10.18 13.87 -12.03
C GLN A 190 -9.00 14.78 -12.38
N TYR A 191 -8.09 15.03 -11.41
CA TYR A 191 -6.85 15.75 -11.70
C TYR A 191 -5.99 14.99 -12.71
N VAL A 192 -5.80 13.68 -12.52
CA VAL A 192 -5.07 12.82 -13.45
C VAL A 192 -5.69 12.87 -14.85
N ARG A 193 -7.02 12.75 -14.96
CA ARG A 193 -7.73 12.86 -16.26
C ARG A 193 -7.50 14.22 -16.92
N ASN A 194 -7.62 15.31 -16.15
CA ASN A 194 -7.43 16.66 -16.67
C ASN A 194 -5.98 16.92 -17.11
N TRP A 195 -5.02 16.42 -16.36
CA TRP A 195 -3.60 16.50 -16.70
C TRP A 195 -3.31 15.78 -18.01
N LEU A 196 -3.73 14.53 -18.15
CA LEU A 196 -3.56 13.75 -19.39
C LEU A 196 -4.21 14.43 -20.60
N TRP A 197 -5.37 15.04 -20.40
CA TRP A 197 -6.02 15.81 -21.47
C TRP A 197 -5.20 17.02 -21.89
N SER A 198 -4.57 17.73 -20.97
CA SER A 198 -3.72 18.90 -21.24
C SER A 198 -2.40 18.56 -21.95
N ILE A 199 -1.88 17.33 -21.75
CA ILE A 199 -0.58 16.87 -22.28
C ILE A 199 -0.71 15.80 -23.38
N ARG A 200 -1.77 15.79 -24.11
CA ARG A 200 -2.14 14.80 -25.17
C ARG A 200 -1.00 14.27 -26.06
N LEU A 201 0.13 14.95 -26.11
CA LEU A 201 1.28 14.59 -26.95
C LEU A 201 2.23 13.57 -26.29
N GLN A 202 2.01 13.12 -25.04
CA GLN A 202 2.97 12.30 -24.31
C GLN A 202 2.62 10.81 -24.19
N GLY A 203 1.53 10.35 -24.80
CA GLY A 203 1.23 8.92 -24.98
C GLY A 203 0.83 8.13 -23.73
N SER A 204 0.74 8.75 -22.55
CA SER A 204 0.28 8.09 -21.32
C SER A 204 -1.22 7.82 -21.39
N ASN A 205 -1.64 6.62 -21.01
CA ASN A 205 -3.05 6.30 -20.84
C ASN A 205 -3.49 6.51 -19.39
N TYR A 206 -4.80 6.58 -19.15
CA TYR A 206 -5.36 6.81 -17.83
C TYR A 206 -5.00 5.70 -16.82
N ILE A 207 -4.99 4.45 -17.26
CA ILE A 207 -4.66 3.27 -16.43
C ILE A 207 -3.23 3.38 -15.91
N THR A 208 -2.25 3.59 -16.80
CA THR A 208 -0.84 3.77 -16.43
C THR A 208 -0.64 4.98 -15.53
N ALA A 209 -1.30 6.09 -15.83
CA ALA A 209 -1.18 7.30 -15.05
C ALA A 209 -1.75 7.14 -13.63
N MET A 210 -2.89 6.45 -13.48
CA MET A 210 -3.47 6.14 -12.17
C MET A 210 -2.55 5.21 -11.37
N ALA A 211 -2.01 4.16 -12.00
CA ALA A 211 -1.05 3.26 -11.37
C ALA A 211 0.22 4.00 -10.91
N SER A 212 0.77 4.86 -11.78
CA SER A 212 1.98 5.63 -11.50
C SER A 212 1.80 6.61 -10.33
N VAL A 213 0.69 7.37 -10.31
CA VAL A 213 0.41 8.30 -9.20
C VAL A 213 0.12 7.54 -7.91
N PHE A 214 -0.62 6.43 -7.98
CA PHE A 214 -0.88 5.59 -6.82
C PHE A 214 0.42 5.06 -6.21
N MET A 215 1.30 4.49 -7.05
CA MET A 215 2.60 3.97 -6.63
C MET A 215 3.52 5.08 -6.09
N HIS A 216 3.46 6.30 -6.66
CA HIS A 216 4.17 7.48 -6.15
C HIS A 216 3.75 7.80 -4.71
N GLU A 217 2.46 7.89 -4.43
CA GLU A 217 1.97 8.20 -3.08
C GLU A 217 2.23 7.06 -2.08
N LEU A 218 2.13 5.81 -2.54
CA LEU A 218 2.53 4.64 -1.74
C LEU A 218 4.03 4.71 -1.40
N GLY A 219 4.89 5.13 -2.33
CA GLY A 219 6.31 5.33 -2.08
C GLY A 219 6.61 6.28 -0.93
N HIS A 220 5.81 7.34 -0.77
CA HIS A 220 5.90 8.22 0.38
C HIS A 220 5.50 7.52 1.69
N ASN A 221 4.46 6.70 1.68
CA ASN A 221 4.11 5.87 2.84
C ASN A 221 5.23 4.88 3.18
N LEU A 222 5.91 4.34 2.17
CA LEU A 222 7.03 3.41 2.32
C LEU A 222 8.40 4.10 2.50
N GLY A 223 8.44 5.40 2.78
CA GLY A 223 9.67 6.09 3.19
C GLY A 223 10.42 6.87 2.12
N LEU A 224 10.02 6.84 0.87
CA LEU A 224 10.70 7.57 -0.19
C LEU A 224 10.42 9.08 -0.11
N MET A 225 11.27 9.85 0.58
CA MET A 225 11.06 11.29 0.83
C MET A 225 12.30 12.17 0.67
N GLU A 226 13.51 11.68 0.97
CA GLU A 226 14.68 12.53 1.23
C GLU A 226 15.66 12.63 0.06
N PHE A 227 15.24 12.41 -1.17
CA PHE A 227 16.09 12.53 -2.34
C PHE A 227 15.69 13.72 -3.21
N GLU A 228 16.66 14.54 -3.66
CA GLU A 228 16.37 15.75 -4.44
C GLU A 228 15.65 15.50 -5.78
N GLY A 229 15.68 14.28 -6.29
CA GLY A 229 14.94 13.85 -7.49
C GLY A 229 13.47 13.62 -7.24
N ILE A 230 13.08 13.33 -5.98
CA ILE A 230 11.69 13.10 -5.56
C ILE A 230 10.95 14.44 -5.51
N ASP A 231 9.70 14.49 -6.01
CA ASP A 231 8.84 15.68 -5.99
C ASP A 231 9.45 16.95 -6.60
N ASN A 232 10.45 16.80 -7.43
CA ASN A 232 11.18 17.92 -7.94
C ASN A 232 10.42 18.60 -9.09
N GLU A 233 9.84 19.76 -8.83
CA GLU A 233 9.10 20.56 -9.81
C GLU A 233 9.92 20.94 -11.04
N SER A 234 11.28 21.00 -10.91
CA SER A 234 12.16 21.31 -12.04
C SER A 234 12.33 20.18 -13.03
N THR A 235 11.83 18.97 -12.72
CA THR A 235 11.92 17.80 -13.60
C THR A 235 10.68 17.62 -14.51
N ARG A 236 9.63 18.40 -14.28
CA ARG A 236 8.31 18.17 -14.87
C ARG A 236 8.26 18.37 -16.39
N PHE A 237 9.00 19.34 -16.91
CA PHE A 237 8.90 19.74 -18.32
C PHE A 237 10.25 19.83 -19.03
N PRO A 238 10.31 19.51 -20.36
CA PRO A 238 11.58 19.48 -21.11
C PRO A 238 12.35 20.80 -21.22
N TRP A 239 11.70 21.93 -20.98
CA TRP A 239 12.36 23.24 -20.96
C TRP A 239 13.00 23.60 -19.61
N GLN A 240 12.82 22.76 -18.61
CA GLN A 240 13.44 22.93 -17.28
C GLN A 240 14.76 22.17 -17.24
N ARG A 241 15.76 22.74 -16.55
CA ARG A 241 17.10 22.12 -16.45
C ARG A 241 17.05 20.79 -15.68
N GLY A 242 16.28 20.71 -14.61
CA GLY A 242 16.12 19.50 -13.79
C GLY A 242 15.60 18.31 -14.59
N TYR A 243 14.77 18.55 -15.62
CA TYR A 243 14.25 17.51 -16.49
C TYR A 243 15.36 16.67 -17.15
N TRP A 244 16.50 17.28 -17.43
CA TRP A 244 17.66 16.63 -18.07
C TRP A 244 18.67 16.11 -17.04
N ILE A 245 18.87 16.85 -15.93
CA ILE A 245 19.78 16.45 -14.85
C ILE A 245 19.29 15.18 -14.17
N TRP A 246 18.01 15.12 -13.82
CA TRP A 246 17.38 13.98 -13.14
C TRP A 246 16.82 12.92 -14.10
N ALA A 247 17.26 12.93 -15.35
CA ALA A 247 16.85 11.95 -16.35
C ALA A 247 17.26 10.50 -16.00
N PRO A 248 18.42 10.26 -15.36
CA PRO A 248 18.80 8.91 -14.93
C PRO A 248 17.86 8.32 -13.87
N TYR A 249 17.27 9.15 -13.01
CA TYR A 249 16.34 8.70 -11.96
C TYR A 249 15.00 8.27 -12.58
N GLU A 250 14.98 7.06 -13.13
CA GLU A 250 13.79 6.44 -13.76
C GLU A 250 12.88 5.82 -12.70
N SER A 251 12.16 6.67 -11.98
CA SER A 251 11.22 6.32 -10.93
C SER A 251 9.91 7.09 -11.09
N CYS A 252 8.79 6.49 -10.68
CA CYS A 252 7.52 7.22 -10.56
C CYS A 252 7.59 8.33 -9.50
N MET A 253 8.57 8.31 -8.59
CA MET A 253 8.85 9.40 -7.63
C MET A 253 9.37 10.68 -8.29
N ASN A 254 9.93 10.59 -9.50
CA ASN A 254 10.40 11.72 -10.29
C ASN A 254 9.28 12.29 -11.18
N TYR A 255 8.96 13.57 -11.06
CA TYR A 255 7.90 14.22 -11.84
C TYR A 255 8.10 14.18 -13.37
N ARG A 256 9.30 13.85 -13.84
CA ARG A 256 9.54 13.53 -15.26
C ARG A 256 8.80 12.28 -15.70
N TYR A 257 8.68 11.29 -14.82
CA TYR A 257 8.16 9.95 -15.12
C TYR A 257 6.80 9.66 -14.51
N VAL A 258 6.38 10.42 -13.48
CA VAL A 258 5.02 10.33 -12.94
C VAL A 258 3.99 10.50 -14.06
N PHE A 259 2.93 9.73 -14.04
CA PHE A 259 1.92 9.49 -15.08
C PHE A 259 2.33 8.56 -16.25
N LYS A 260 3.57 8.04 -16.29
CA LYS A 260 4.07 7.27 -17.42
C LYS A 260 4.76 5.97 -17.03
N LEU A 261 5.43 5.96 -15.90
CA LEU A 261 6.20 4.83 -15.37
C LEU A 261 5.51 4.29 -14.13
N VAL A 262 5.36 2.97 -14.05
CA VAL A 262 4.85 2.25 -12.88
C VAL A 262 5.99 1.38 -12.37
N ASP A 263 6.99 2.04 -11.83
CA ASP A 263 8.17 1.40 -11.24
C ASP A 263 8.93 2.41 -10.36
N TYR A 264 9.72 1.92 -9.42
CA TYR A 264 10.74 2.68 -8.72
C TYR A 264 12.11 2.43 -9.34
N SER A 265 13.09 3.33 -9.11
CA SER A 265 14.43 3.13 -9.63
C SER A 265 15.18 2.03 -8.88
N ASN A 266 15.98 1.24 -9.63
CA ASN A 266 16.93 0.28 -9.08
C ASN A 266 18.30 0.91 -8.74
N GLY A 267 18.54 2.17 -9.13
CA GLY A 267 19.80 2.87 -8.91
C GLY A 267 20.96 2.26 -9.73
N ASP A 268 21.10 2.67 -10.97
CA ASP A 268 22.12 2.13 -11.88
C ASP A 268 23.51 2.78 -11.73
N ASP A 269 23.87 3.24 -10.52
CA ASP A 269 25.14 3.91 -10.17
C ASP A 269 25.45 5.19 -10.96
N GLU A 270 24.42 5.82 -11.53
CA GLU A 270 24.58 7.10 -12.23
C GLU A 270 24.49 8.29 -11.25
N GLU A 271 25.20 9.36 -11.55
CA GLU A 271 24.99 10.64 -10.88
C GLU A 271 23.53 11.07 -11.08
N TYR A 272 22.87 11.55 -10.02
CA TYR A 272 21.45 11.94 -10.01
C TYR A 272 20.46 10.77 -10.12
N ASP A 273 20.82 9.57 -9.66
CA ASP A 273 19.94 8.42 -9.46
C ASP A 273 20.06 7.88 -8.03
N GLN A 274 19.09 7.08 -7.61
CA GLN A 274 19.15 6.32 -6.36
C GLN A 274 18.37 5.01 -6.49
N ASN A 275 18.75 4.02 -5.69
CA ASN A 275 17.99 2.78 -5.58
C ASN A 275 16.82 2.98 -4.62
N ASP A 276 15.62 3.26 -5.16
CA ASP A 276 14.39 3.40 -4.38
C ASP A 276 13.98 2.06 -3.75
N TRP A 277 14.03 0.98 -4.53
CA TRP A 277 13.67 -0.36 -4.04
C TRP A 277 14.45 -0.77 -2.79
N ALA A 278 15.75 -0.45 -2.73
CA ALA A 278 16.57 -0.74 -1.56
C ALA A 278 16.32 0.21 -0.37
N LYS A 279 15.53 1.26 -0.56
CA LYS A 279 15.21 2.26 0.48
C LYS A 279 13.78 2.16 0.99
N LEU A 280 12.97 1.28 0.44
CA LEU A 280 11.64 1.04 0.96
C LEU A 280 11.73 0.54 2.41
N ASP A 281 10.90 1.11 3.25
CA ASP A 281 10.71 0.71 4.63
C ASP A 281 9.26 0.24 4.80
N LEU A 282 9.06 -1.07 4.75
CA LEU A 282 7.74 -1.68 4.84
C LEU A 282 7.16 -1.60 6.26
N ARG A 283 8.03 -1.50 7.29
CA ARG A 283 7.66 -1.39 8.72
C ARG A 283 7.33 0.03 9.15
N ARG A 284 7.30 0.99 8.23
CA ARG A 284 7.22 2.40 8.59
C ARG A 284 5.98 2.81 9.36
N PHE A 285 4.86 2.12 9.26
CA PHE A 285 3.66 2.42 10.02
C PHE A 285 3.71 1.94 11.48
N ASP A 286 4.65 1.08 11.88
CA ASP A 286 4.85 0.62 13.25
C ASP A 286 5.56 1.65 14.14
N GLU A 287 6.34 2.54 13.57
CA GLU A 287 7.08 3.52 14.35
C GLU A 287 6.19 4.64 14.91
N ASP A 288 6.16 4.79 16.22
CA ASP A 288 5.58 5.94 16.92
C ASP A 288 6.41 7.22 16.67
N TRP A 289 6.14 7.92 15.60
CA TRP A 289 6.84 9.16 15.19
C TRP A 289 6.74 10.32 16.20
N TRP A 290 5.91 10.19 17.22
CA TRP A 290 5.58 11.23 18.17
C TRP A 290 6.08 10.93 19.60
N ARG A 291 7.00 10.00 19.78
CA ARG A 291 7.66 9.77 21.07
C ARG A 291 9.02 10.40 21.17
#